data_cbf0f06ef3204b79515e77291ae1e714
#
_entry.id   cbf0f06ef3204b79515e77291ae1e714
#
_cell.length_a   1.000
_cell.length_b   1.000
_cell.length_c   1.000
_cell.angle_alpha   90.00
_cell.angle_beta   90.00
_cell.angle_gamma   90.00
#
_symmetry.space_group_name_H-M   'P 1'
#
loop_
_entity.id
_entity.type
_entity.pdbx_description
1 polymer ?
#
loop_
_entity_poly.entity_id
_entity_poly.type
_entity_poly.pdbx_seq_one_letter_code
_entity_poly.pdbx_strand_id
1 'polypeptide(L)'
;MNQALSTHGLTQRHADHHVEIHHLKGHTVSNLSMHAACDDQSHLISTGLLTIAKDANHSDAGQVFRNLLLSPTARAESLPELEVLADEVSAAHGAASAPVDEHQLHYMMTRGFSKDEATALIVEGFLTSAFHDIKSPDVLDALRTRLTVHLECHIKR
;
A
#
# COMPACT_ATOMS: atom_id res chain seq x y z
N MET A 1 -8.20 -13.85 -6.23
CA MET A 1 -6.86 -13.33 -6.63
C MET A 1 -6.44 -12.27 -5.64
N ASN A 2 -5.23 -12.31 -5.11
CA ASN A 2 -4.72 -11.26 -4.22
C ASN A 2 -3.56 -10.56 -4.91
N GLN A 3 -3.57 -9.23 -4.94
CA GLN A 3 -2.50 -8.39 -5.46
C GLN A 3 -2.07 -7.40 -4.39
N ALA A 4 -0.77 -7.17 -4.28
CA ALA A 4 -0.23 -6.18 -3.37
C ALA A 4 0.92 -5.41 -4.03
N LEU A 5 0.94 -4.12 -3.81
CA LEU A 5 1.99 -3.20 -4.25
C LEU A 5 2.44 -2.34 -3.09
N SER A 6 3.74 -2.26 -2.89
CA SER A 6 4.35 -1.30 -1.96
C SER A 6 5.35 -0.42 -2.68
N THR A 7 5.25 0.88 -2.46
CA THR A 7 6.12 1.87 -3.10
C THR A 7 6.68 2.84 -2.07
N HIS A 8 7.98 3.14 -2.18
CA HIS A 8 8.64 4.19 -1.41
C HIS A 8 9.11 5.30 -2.36
N GLY A 9 8.56 6.48 -2.20
CA GLY A 9 8.93 7.67 -2.95
C GLY A 9 9.92 8.53 -2.17
N LEU A 10 10.99 8.96 -2.83
CA LEU A 10 12.07 9.75 -2.28
C LEU A 10 12.42 10.92 -3.21
N THR A 11 13.03 11.94 -2.66
CA THR A 11 13.49 13.13 -3.40
C THR A 11 12.34 13.79 -4.17
N GLN A 12 12.48 13.97 -5.48
CA GLN A 12 11.45 14.52 -6.37
C GLN A 12 10.83 13.43 -7.26
N ARG A 13 10.81 12.16 -6.77
CA ARG A 13 10.25 11.07 -7.54
C ARG A 13 8.76 11.27 -7.77
N HIS A 14 8.36 11.21 -9.04
CA HIS A 14 6.96 11.04 -9.43
C HIS A 14 6.76 9.60 -9.90
N ALA A 15 5.78 8.90 -9.35
CA ALA A 15 5.39 7.57 -9.80
C ALA A 15 3.87 7.45 -9.84
N ASP A 16 3.38 6.84 -10.91
CA ASP A 16 1.97 6.55 -11.13
C ASP A 16 1.82 5.04 -11.31
N HIS A 17 0.97 4.45 -10.49
CA HIS A 17 0.66 3.02 -10.51
C HIS A 17 -0.81 2.84 -10.84
N HIS A 18 -1.08 2.17 -11.95
CA HIS A 18 -2.42 1.83 -12.39
C HIS A 18 -2.61 0.32 -12.38
N VAL A 19 -3.65 -0.16 -11.69
CA VAL A 19 -3.99 -1.59 -11.59
C VAL A 19 -5.45 -1.77 -11.98
N GLU A 20 -5.71 -2.69 -12.91
CA GLU A 20 -7.06 -3.07 -13.31
C GLU A 20 -7.34 -4.52 -12.92
N ILE A 21 -8.52 -4.76 -12.33
CA ILE A 21 -9.01 -6.08 -11.97
C ILE A 21 -10.41 -6.25 -12.54
N HIS A 22 -10.60 -7.26 -13.39
CA HIS A 22 -11.88 -7.53 -14.03
C HIS A 22 -12.44 -8.88 -13.56
N HIS A 23 -13.61 -8.87 -12.93
CA HIS A 23 -14.40 -10.04 -12.61
C HIS A 23 -15.31 -10.36 -13.79
N LEU A 24 -14.90 -11.31 -14.65
CA LEU A 24 -15.63 -11.68 -15.86
C LEU A 24 -16.62 -12.83 -15.64
N LYS A 25 -16.53 -13.54 -14.52
CA LYS A 25 -17.38 -14.67 -14.12
C LYS A 25 -17.79 -14.52 -12.67
N GLY A 26 -18.95 -15.11 -12.33
CA GLY A 26 -19.43 -15.17 -10.96
C GLY A 26 -18.58 -16.03 -10.04
N HIS A 27 -18.80 -15.90 -8.73
CA HIS A 27 -18.11 -16.63 -7.66
C HIS A 27 -16.59 -16.40 -7.65
N THR A 28 -16.13 -15.22 -8.03
CA THR A 28 -14.72 -14.84 -8.03
C THR A 28 -14.39 -13.91 -6.85
N VAL A 29 -13.17 -14.02 -6.33
CA VAL A 29 -12.71 -13.21 -5.20
C VAL A 29 -11.42 -12.47 -5.58
N SER A 30 -11.36 -11.16 -5.29
CA SER A 30 -10.14 -10.38 -5.42
C SER A 30 -9.93 -9.41 -4.26
N ASN A 31 -8.67 -9.23 -3.87
CA ASN A 31 -8.25 -8.17 -2.95
C ASN A 31 -7.02 -7.46 -3.55
N LEU A 32 -7.08 -6.13 -3.61
CA LEU A 32 -5.97 -5.27 -4.01
C LEU A 32 -5.53 -4.44 -2.80
N SER A 33 -4.27 -4.54 -2.44
CA SER A 33 -3.66 -3.71 -1.39
C SER A 33 -2.52 -2.88 -1.96
N MET A 34 -2.65 -1.56 -1.90
CA MET A 34 -1.62 -0.62 -2.36
C MET A 34 -1.16 0.27 -1.20
N HIS A 35 0.11 0.15 -0.83
CA HIS A 35 0.71 0.96 0.22
C HIS A 35 1.82 1.85 -0.35
N ALA A 36 1.75 3.14 -0.07
CA ALA A 36 2.74 4.12 -0.52
C ALA A 36 3.32 4.87 0.68
N ALA A 37 4.64 4.88 0.82
CA ALA A 37 5.35 5.75 1.74
C ALA A 37 6.03 6.87 0.93
N CYS A 38 5.73 8.12 1.25
CA CYS A 38 6.15 9.29 0.49
C CYS A 38 7.01 10.19 1.36
N ASP A 39 8.23 10.45 0.93
CA ASP A 39 9.17 11.35 1.62
C ASP A 39 9.64 12.50 0.70
N ASP A 40 10.33 13.47 1.29
CA ASP A 40 10.85 14.66 0.63
C ASP A 40 9.76 15.41 -0.16
N GLN A 41 9.94 15.54 -1.48
CA GLN A 41 9.00 16.15 -2.42
C GLN A 41 8.42 15.11 -3.39
N SER A 42 8.43 13.84 -3.00
CA SER A 42 7.88 12.77 -3.85
C SER A 42 6.37 12.91 -4.03
N HIS A 43 5.90 12.49 -5.20
CA HIS A 43 4.50 12.46 -5.55
C HIS A 43 4.14 11.08 -6.10
N LEU A 44 3.35 10.32 -5.35
CA LEU A 44 2.91 8.97 -5.72
C LEU A 44 1.41 8.98 -6.01
N ILE A 45 1.03 8.43 -7.14
CA ILE A 45 -0.35 8.24 -7.56
C ILE A 45 -0.64 6.75 -7.61
N SER A 46 -1.75 6.33 -7.02
CA SER A 46 -2.21 4.95 -7.03
C SER A 46 -3.65 4.91 -7.52
N THR A 47 -3.86 4.34 -8.71
CA THR A 47 -5.17 4.15 -9.32
C THR A 47 -5.51 2.67 -9.39
N GLY A 48 -6.71 2.29 -8.97
CA GLY A 48 -7.19 0.92 -9.08
C GLY A 48 -8.60 0.89 -9.66
N LEU A 49 -8.75 0.35 -10.85
CA LEU A 49 -10.06 0.09 -11.44
C LEU A 49 -10.47 -1.36 -11.17
N LEU A 50 -11.59 -1.54 -10.50
CA LEU A 50 -12.20 -2.82 -10.25
C LEU A 50 -13.54 -2.90 -10.97
N THR A 51 -13.63 -3.79 -11.97
CA THR A 51 -14.83 -3.98 -12.79
C THR A 51 -15.47 -5.33 -12.49
N ILE A 52 -16.79 -5.36 -12.22
CA ILE A 52 -17.58 -6.57 -12.09
C ILE A 52 -18.58 -6.63 -13.23
N ALA A 53 -18.36 -7.55 -14.16
CA ALA A 53 -19.18 -7.72 -15.35
C ALA A 53 -20.61 -8.16 -15.01
N LYS A 54 -21.55 -7.93 -15.92
CA LYS A 54 -23.00 -8.17 -15.73
C LYS A 54 -23.37 -9.58 -15.26
N ASP A 55 -22.62 -10.61 -15.71
CA ASP A 55 -22.90 -12.00 -15.36
C ASP A 55 -21.97 -12.53 -14.24
N ALA A 56 -21.23 -11.63 -13.57
CA ALA A 56 -20.29 -11.98 -12.51
C ALA A 56 -20.91 -11.94 -11.10
N ASN A 57 -22.13 -12.43 -10.95
CA ASN A 57 -22.82 -12.51 -9.65
C ASN A 57 -22.06 -13.34 -8.62
N HIS A 58 -22.29 -13.06 -7.34
CA HIS A 58 -21.63 -13.70 -6.19
C HIS A 58 -20.11 -13.50 -6.18
N SER A 59 -19.62 -12.44 -6.82
CA SER A 59 -18.23 -12.01 -6.72
C SER A 59 -18.01 -11.16 -5.48
N ASP A 60 -16.84 -11.31 -4.87
CA ASP A 60 -16.38 -10.55 -3.71
C ASP A 60 -15.07 -9.83 -4.05
N ALA A 61 -15.10 -8.50 -4.01
CA ALA A 61 -14.03 -7.67 -4.52
C ALA A 61 -13.70 -6.53 -3.55
N GLY A 62 -12.44 -6.44 -3.15
CA GLY A 62 -11.96 -5.41 -2.24
C GLY A 62 -10.73 -4.68 -2.78
N GLN A 63 -10.63 -3.38 -2.49
CA GLN A 63 -9.39 -2.63 -2.69
C GLN A 63 -9.13 -1.66 -1.54
N VAL A 64 -7.89 -1.64 -1.06
CA VAL A 64 -7.45 -0.79 0.05
C VAL A 64 -6.17 -0.07 -0.32
N PHE A 65 -6.22 1.25 -0.27
CA PHE A 65 -5.07 2.12 -0.54
C PHE A 65 -4.69 2.85 0.74
N ARG A 66 -3.43 2.78 1.10
CA ARG A 66 -2.90 3.44 2.30
C ARG A 66 -1.64 4.21 1.96
N ASN A 67 -1.56 5.45 2.42
CA ASN A 67 -0.40 6.29 2.21
C ASN A 67 0.14 6.77 3.56
N LEU A 68 1.45 6.68 3.71
CA LEU A 68 2.21 7.21 4.83
C LEU A 68 3.04 8.40 4.34
N LEU A 69 2.78 9.59 4.88
CA LEU A 69 3.49 10.81 4.52
C LEU A 69 4.60 11.05 5.55
N LEU A 70 5.84 11.10 5.09
CA LEU A 70 7.04 11.24 5.92
C LEU A 70 7.53 12.68 5.97
N SER A 71 7.13 13.52 5.01
CA SER A 71 7.47 14.94 4.96
C SER A 71 6.26 15.81 4.65
N PRO A 72 6.27 17.11 5.04
CA PRO A 72 5.17 18.04 4.74
C PRO A 72 5.00 18.35 3.25
N THR A 73 6.02 18.09 2.44
CA THR A 73 6.07 18.38 1.01
C THR A 73 5.76 17.14 0.15
N ALA A 74 5.74 15.95 0.76
CA ALA A 74 5.35 14.72 0.10
C ALA A 74 3.85 14.71 -0.25
N ARG A 75 3.52 14.08 -1.37
CA ARG A 75 2.15 13.96 -1.86
C ARG A 75 1.83 12.51 -2.22
N ALA A 76 0.61 12.08 -1.86
CA ALA A 76 0.07 10.80 -2.26
C ALA A 76 -1.38 10.97 -2.68
N GLU A 77 -1.72 10.45 -3.85
CA GLU A 77 -3.07 10.43 -4.38
C GLU A 77 -3.53 8.97 -4.52
N SER A 78 -4.76 8.71 -4.11
CA SER A 78 -5.38 7.39 -4.22
C SER A 78 -6.71 7.52 -4.94
N LEU A 79 -6.86 6.83 -6.05
CA LEU A 79 -8.05 6.84 -6.89
C LEU A 79 -8.60 5.39 -7.00
N PRO A 80 -9.29 4.90 -5.97
CA PRO A 80 -9.98 3.63 -6.08
C PRO A 80 -11.28 3.81 -6.87
N GLU A 81 -11.36 3.16 -8.03
CA GLU A 81 -12.50 3.20 -8.92
C GLU A 81 -13.24 1.85 -8.91
N LEU A 82 -14.56 1.87 -8.95
CA LEU A 82 -15.40 0.68 -8.89
C LEU A 82 -16.51 0.78 -9.92
N GLU A 83 -16.54 -0.17 -10.87
CA GLU A 83 -17.58 -0.32 -11.86
C GLU A 83 -18.31 -1.65 -11.65
N VAL A 84 -19.57 -1.60 -11.22
CA VAL A 84 -20.37 -2.79 -10.89
C VAL A 84 -21.55 -2.88 -11.82
N LEU A 85 -21.58 -3.92 -12.65
CA LEU A 85 -22.65 -4.19 -13.62
C LEU A 85 -23.51 -5.41 -13.25
N ALA A 86 -23.21 -6.07 -12.12
CA ALA A 86 -23.96 -7.22 -11.59
C ALA A 86 -24.71 -6.83 -10.31
N ASP A 87 -25.82 -7.52 -10.02
CA ASP A 87 -26.72 -7.15 -8.91
C ASP A 87 -26.31 -7.79 -7.58
N GLU A 88 -25.91 -9.07 -7.58
CA GLU A 88 -25.61 -9.85 -6.38
C GLU A 88 -24.10 -9.95 -6.16
N VAL A 89 -23.46 -8.91 -5.64
CA VAL A 89 -22.02 -8.86 -5.40
C VAL A 89 -21.70 -8.21 -4.05
N SER A 90 -20.52 -8.53 -3.53
CA SER A 90 -19.87 -7.79 -2.45
C SER A 90 -18.71 -7.00 -3.04
N ALA A 91 -18.75 -5.68 -2.94
CA ALA A 91 -17.67 -4.84 -3.44
C ALA A 91 -17.42 -3.69 -2.48
N ALA A 92 -16.14 -3.48 -2.15
CA ALA A 92 -15.73 -2.42 -1.25
C ALA A 92 -14.40 -1.80 -1.68
N HIS A 93 -14.25 -0.51 -1.44
CA HIS A 93 -12.96 0.15 -1.53
C HIS A 93 -12.72 1.09 -0.36
N GLY A 94 -11.47 1.39 -0.09
CA GLY A 94 -11.07 2.34 0.94
C GLY A 94 -9.73 2.97 0.62
N ALA A 95 -9.59 4.26 0.98
CA ALA A 95 -8.33 4.97 0.89
C ALA A 95 -8.09 5.78 2.15
N ALA A 96 -6.84 5.81 2.60
CA ALA A 96 -6.43 6.60 3.76
C ALA A 96 -5.00 7.12 3.57
N SER A 97 -4.79 8.38 3.95
CA SER A 97 -3.47 9.02 3.99
C SER A 97 -3.25 9.61 5.37
N ALA A 98 -2.11 9.36 5.97
CA ALA A 98 -1.76 9.89 7.28
C ALA A 98 -0.26 10.21 7.36
N PRO A 99 0.15 11.20 8.15
CA PRO A 99 1.54 11.37 8.54
C PRO A 99 1.97 10.25 9.49
N VAL A 100 3.28 10.14 9.73
CA VAL A 100 3.80 9.27 10.79
C VAL A 100 3.25 9.74 12.15
N ASP A 101 2.81 8.79 12.96
CA ASP A 101 2.35 9.06 14.31
C ASP A 101 3.53 9.46 15.19
N GLU A 102 3.53 10.73 15.65
CA GLU A 102 4.58 11.28 16.50
C GLU A 102 4.67 10.57 17.86
N HIS A 103 3.56 10.06 18.40
CA HIS A 103 3.57 9.30 19.64
C HIS A 103 4.27 7.95 19.46
N GLN A 104 4.01 7.27 18.35
CA GLN A 104 4.68 6.02 18.02
C GLN A 104 6.18 6.25 17.83
N LEU A 105 6.55 7.29 17.10
CA LEU A 105 7.94 7.68 16.90
C LEU A 105 8.64 7.98 18.24
N HIS A 106 8.02 8.82 19.08
CA HIS A 106 8.55 9.14 20.40
C HIS A 106 8.71 7.90 21.28
N TYR A 107 7.73 7.00 21.28
CA TYR A 107 7.81 5.75 22.03
C TYR A 107 9.03 4.92 21.61
N MET A 108 9.30 4.77 20.33
CA MET A 108 10.47 4.04 19.85
C MET A 108 11.78 4.71 20.25
N MET A 109 11.84 6.05 20.20
CA MET A 109 13.00 6.81 20.64
C MET A 109 13.26 6.63 22.15
N THR A 110 12.23 6.52 23.00
CA THR A 110 12.39 6.20 24.43
C THR A 110 12.94 4.79 24.68
N ARG A 111 12.88 3.91 23.69
CA ARG A 111 13.45 2.55 23.70
C ARG A 111 14.88 2.48 23.19
N GLY A 112 15.46 3.64 22.82
CA GLY A 112 16.86 3.76 22.42
C GLY A 112 17.12 3.80 20.91
N PHE A 113 16.05 3.82 20.08
CA PHE A 113 16.21 4.03 18.63
C PHE A 113 16.47 5.52 18.35
N SER A 114 17.35 5.81 17.39
CA SER A 114 17.41 7.14 16.79
C SER A 114 16.11 7.44 16.05
N LYS A 115 15.87 8.70 15.71
CA LYS A 115 14.69 9.10 14.92
C LYS A 115 14.65 8.38 13.58
N ASP A 116 15.80 8.29 12.90
CA ASP A 116 15.89 7.68 11.57
C ASP A 116 15.67 6.16 11.63
N GLU A 117 16.22 5.47 12.63
CA GLU A 117 15.96 4.04 12.84
C GLU A 117 14.50 3.77 13.16
N ALA A 118 13.89 4.59 14.02
CA ALA A 118 12.47 4.47 14.35
C ALA A 118 11.59 4.70 13.12
N THR A 119 11.89 5.73 12.30
CA THR A 119 11.18 6.00 11.05
C THR A 119 11.33 4.84 10.07
N ALA A 120 12.54 4.32 9.88
CA ALA A 120 12.78 3.18 8.99
C ALA A 120 11.95 1.95 9.40
N LEU A 121 11.90 1.63 10.69
CA LEU A 121 11.11 0.51 11.20
C LEU A 121 9.61 0.69 11.01
N ILE A 122 9.10 1.92 11.23
CA ILE A 122 7.68 2.24 10.99
C ILE A 122 7.35 2.08 9.50
N VAL A 123 8.17 2.62 8.61
CA VAL A 123 8.00 2.51 7.15
C VAL A 123 8.08 1.05 6.70
N GLU A 124 9.05 0.29 7.21
CA GLU A 124 9.19 -1.14 6.90
C GLU A 124 7.93 -1.92 7.28
N GLY A 125 7.44 -1.75 8.50
CA GLY A 125 6.22 -2.39 8.98
C GLY A 125 5.00 -1.99 8.15
N PHE A 126 4.87 -0.71 7.82
CA PHE A 126 3.78 -0.19 7.00
C PHE A 126 3.79 -0.78 5.59
N LEU A 127 4.91 -0.75 4.88
CA LEU A 127 5.03 -1.28 3.52
C LEU A 127 4.89 -2.81 3.47
N THR A 128 5.44 -3.51 4.47
CA THR A 128 5.33 -4.97 4.58
C THR A 128 3.89 -5.40 4.85
N SER A 129 3.09 -4.60 5.53
CA SER A 129 1.69 -4.93 5.82
C SER A 129 0.81 -5.07 4.58
N ALA A 130 1.20 -4.51 3.42
CA ALA A 130 0.52 -4.76 2.15
C ALA A 130 0.55 -6.25 1.74
N PHE A 131 1.54 -6.99 2.22
CA PHE A 131 1.80 -8.39 1.83
C PHE A 131 1.26 -9.42 2.83
N HIS A 132 0.35 -9.02 3.75
CA HIS A 132 -0.17 -9.89 4.80
C HIS A 132 -0.86 -11.17 4.30
N ASP A 133 -1.40 -11.15 3.08
CA ASP A 133 -2.08 -12.31 2.47
C ASP A 133 -1.12 -13.32 1.81
N ILE A 134 0.17 -13.00 1.72
CA ILE A 134 1.16 -13.90 1.15
C ILE A 134 1.43 -15.03 2.15
N LYS A 135 1.12 -16.27 1.75
CA LYS A 135 1.26 -17.47 2.59
C LYS A 135 2.64 -18.10 2.56
N SER A 136 3.47 -17.77 1.57
CA SER A 136 4.81 -18.33 1.43
C SER A 136 5.81 -17.57 2.31
N PRO A 137 6.42 -18.20 3.34
CA PRO A 137 7.43 -17.57 4.17
C PRO A 137 8.63 -17.09 3.36
N ASP A 138 9.10 -17.90 2.40
CA ASP A 138 10.28 -17.58 1.59
C ASP A 138 10.08 -16.31 0.76
N VAL A 139 8.86 -16.12 0.22
CA VAL A 139 8.52 -14.92 -0.54
C VAL A 139 8.46 -13.70 0.38
N LEU A 140 7.85 -13.84 1.57
CA LEU A 140 7.81 -12.77 2.56
C LEU A 140 9.21 -12.35 3.03
N ASP A 141 10.08 -13.30 3.29
CA ASP A 141 11.46 -13.04 3.71
C ASP A 141 12.27 -12.36 2.61
N ALA A 142 12.09 -12.78 1.36
CA ALA A 142 12.73 -12.13 0.21
C ALA A 142 12.26 -10.68 0.04
N LEU A 143 10.95 -10.41 0.19
CA LEU A 143 10.39 -9.06 0.11
C LEU A 143 10.88 -8.19 1.26
N ARG A 144 10.89 -8.70 2.50
CA ARG A 144 11.39 -7.98 3.67
C ARG A 144 12.86 -7.64 3.51
N THR A 145 13.69 -8.61 3.16
CA THR A 145 15.13 -8.40 2.96
C THR A 145 15.38 -7.30 1.93
N ARG A 146 14.67 -7.34 0.81
CA ARG A 146 14.81 -6.31 -0.23
C ARG A 146 14.37 -4.93 0.25
N LEU A 147 13.30 -4.85 1.04
CA LEU A 147 12.80 -3.61 1.61
C LEU A 147 13.76 -3.05 2.67
N THR A 148 14.25 -3.88 3.58
CA THR A 148 15.22 -3.48 4.62
C THR A 148 16.48 -2.90 3.99
N VAL A 149 17.07 -3.58 3.00
CA VAL A 149 18.26 -3.07 2.27
C VAL A 149 17.96 -1.72 1.60
N HIS A 150 16.76 -1.57 1.00
CA HIS A 150 16.36 -0.31 0.38
C HIS A 150 16.26 0.82 1.42
N LEU A 151 15.62 0.58 2.57
CA LEU A 151 15.42 1.58 3.62
C LEU A 151 16.74 1.94 4.32
N GLU A 152 17.63 0.99 4.54
CA GLU A 152 18.96 1.25 5.09
C GLU A 152 19.80 2.19 4.22
N CYS A 153 19.66 2.08 2.91
CA CYS A 153 20.37 2.96 1.97
C CYS A 153 19.80 4.38 1.91
N HIS A 154 18.54 4.59 2.28
CA HIS A 154 17.82 5.84 1.98
C HIS A 154 17.32 6.60 3.22
N ILE A 155 17.01 5.94 4.32
CA ILE A 155 16.51 6.58 5.55
C ILE A 155 17.61 6.76 6.60
N LYS A 156 18.57 5.84 6.69
CA LYS A 156 19.72 5.93 7.61
C LYS A 156 20.85 6.80 7.03
N ARG A 157 20.57 8.06 6.75
CA ARG A 157 21.62 9.03 6.33
C ARG A 157 21.99 9.97 7.46
#